data_2130e7a4ee947019cd8c5828c1ff2090
#
_entry.id   2130e7a4ee947019cd8c5828c1ff2090
#
_cell.length_a   1.000
_cell.length_b   1.000
_cell.length_c   1.000
_cell.angle_alpha   90.00
_cell.angle_beta   90.00
_cell.angle_gamma   90.00
#
_symmetry.space_group_name_H-M   'P 1'
#
loop_
_entity.id
_entity.type
_entity.pdbx_description
1 polymer ?
#
loop_
_entity_poly.entity_id
_entity_poly.type
_entity_poly.pdbx_seq_one_letter_code
_entity_poly.pdbx_strand_id
1 'polypeptide(L)'
;ADKAAIAAAGGAERNPDILRLKGLDDYERWSETMEILSPRKSQSSYVKKRTARDIDLYSNGQTAMKYFLERIEDDAIYLLDEPENSLSIEFQIELADYISATARVGRSQFIIATHSPVFLAMREAKIYNLDSYPASVCKWTELPNVRRYFDFFMEHKDEF
;
A
#
# COMPACT_ATOMS: atom_id res chain seq x y z
N ALA A 1 -21.66 -7.18 27.61
CA ALA A 1 -21.30 -8.53 27.09
C ALA A 1 -19.90 -8.55 26.49
N ASP A 2 -19.45 -7.42 25.88
CA ASP A 2 -18.19 -7.43 25.09
C ASP A 2 -16.90 -7.33 25.91
N LYS A 3 -16.96 -6.79 27.13
CA LYS A 3 -15.77 -6.68 28.00
C LYS A 3 -15.30 -8.03 28.57
N ALA A 4 -16.22 -8.95 28.81
CA ALA A 4 -15.87 -10.28 29.33
C ALA A 4 -15.24 -11.17 28.26
N ALA A 5 -15.64 -11.03 26.98
CA ALA A 5 -15.05 -11.75 25.86
C ALA A 5 -13.62 -11.26 25.55
N ILE A 6 -13.36 -9.95 25.72
CA ILE A 6 -12.02 -9.36 25.54
C ILE A 6 -11.08 -9.80 26.65
N ALA A 7 -11.55 -9.91 27.89
CA ALA A 7 -10.75 -10.37 29.02
C ALA A 7 -10.41 -11.88 28.93
N ALA A 8 -11.30 -12.68 28.39
CA ALA A 8 -11.06 -14.12 28.13
C ALA A 8 -10.05 -14.35 26.99
N ALA A 9 -10.02 -13.47 25.97
CA ALA A 9 -9.04 -13.55 24.88
C ALA A 9 -7.64 -13.06 25.27
N GLY A 10 -7.54 -12.18 26.28
CA GLY A 10 -6.25 -11.65 26.75
C GLY A 10 -5.48 -12.57 27.70
N GLY A 11 -6.10 -13.63 28.21
CA GLY A 11 -5.52 -14.59 29.16
C GLY A 11 -5.11 -15.93 28.57
N ALA A 12 -5.37 -16.16 27.27
CA ALA A 12 -4.91 -17.36 26.60
C ALA A 12 -3.40 -17.25 26.39
N GLU A 13 -2.61 -18.02 27.14
CA GLU A 13 -1.21 -18.30 26.81
C GLU A 13 -1.15 -18.56 25.30
N ARG A 14 -0.23 -17.87 24.62
CA ARG A 14 0.03 -18.05 23.18
C ARG A 14 0.40 -19.52 22.97
N ASN A 15 -0.59 -20.35 22.68
CA ASN A 15 -0.36 -21.74 22.33
C ASN A 15 0.26 -21.75 20.93
N PRO A 16 1.57 -22.06 20.80
CA PRO A 16 2.26 -22.02 19.51
C PRO A 16 1.69 -23.02 18.50
N ASP A 17 0.88 -24.00 18.96
CA ASP A 17 0.24 -24.98 18.08
C ASP A 17 -0.98 -24.42 17.32
N ILE A 18 -1.57 -23.30 17.77
CA ILE A 18 -2.68 -22.63 17.07
C ILE A 18 -2.18 -21.98 15.78
N LEU A 19 -0.91 -21.62 15.70
CA LEU A 19 -0.30 -20.92 14.55
C LEU A 19 0.38 -21.87 13.55
N ARG A 20 0.36 -23.18 13.76
CA ARG A 20 0.95 -24.16 12.83
C ARG A 20 -0.12 -24.76 11.94
N LEU A 21 -0.09 -24.38 10.67
CA LEU A 21 -0.83 -25.08 9.61
C LEU A 21 -0.29 -26.50 9.49
N LYS A 22 -1.11 -27.49 9.74
CA LYS A 22 -0.79 -28.92 9.56
C LYS A 22 -1.22 -29.46 8.20
N GLY A 23 -2.05 -28.70 7.47
CA GLY A 23 -2.53 -29.03 6.14
C GLY A 23 -3.40 -27.92 5.54
N LEU A 24 -3.83 -28.10 4.29
CA LEU A 24 -4.71 -27.15 3.59
C LEU A 24 -6.07 -27.01 4.25
N ASP A 25 -6.55 -28.08 4.90
CA ASP A 25 -7.85 -28.11 5.59
C ASP A 25 -7.87 -27.23 6.86
N ASP A 26 -6.69 -26.91 7.40
CA ASP A 26 -6.54 -26.03 8.56
C ASP A 26 -6.54 -24.53 8.18
N TYR A 27 -6.46 -24.19 6.87
CA TYR A 27 -6.36 -22.81 6.42
C TYR A 27 -7.62 -21.98 6.76
N GLU A 28 -8.81 -22.54 6.58
CA GLU A 28 -10.05 -21.83 6.92
C GLU A 28 -10.11 -21.55 8.42
N ARG A 29 -9.78 -22.53 9.23
CA ARG A 29 -9.73 -22.42 10.69
C ARG A 29 -8.68 -21.43 11.18
N TRP A 30 -7.51 -21.42 10.55
CA TRP A 30 -6.45 -20.46 10.79
C TRP A 30 -6.87 -19.05 10.40
N SER A 31 -7.50 -18.89 9.23
CA SER A 31 -8.01 -17.63 8.71
C SER A 31 -9.07 -17.03 9.65
N GLU A 32 -10.04 -17.84 10.11
CA GLU A 32 -11.05 -17.42 11.10
C GLU A 32 -10.41 -17.01 12.43
N THR A 33 -9.41 -17.77 12.90
CA THR A 33 -8.72 -17.46 14.15
C THR A 33 -7.92 -16.18 14.04
N MET A 34 -7.25 -15.94 12.91
CA MET A 34 -6.50 -14.70 12.65
C MET A 34 -7.43 -13.50 12.48
N GLU A 35 -8.62 -13.70 11.92
CA GLU A 35 -9.65 -12.65 11.83
C GLU A 35 -10.20 -12.25 13.21
N ILE A 36 -10.33 -13.19 14.14
CA ILE A 36 -10.76 -12.94 15.53
C ILE A 36 -9.65 -12.26 16.35
N LEU A 37 -8.38 -12.67 16.15
CA LEU A 37 -7.23 -12.15 16.89
C LEU A 37 -6.72 -10.81 16.33
N SER A 38 -7.10 -10.46 15.11
CA SER A 38 -6.75 -9.19 14.49
C SER A 38 -7.56 -8.05 15.14
N PRO A 39 -6.92 -7.02 15.70
CA PRO A 39 -7.66 -5.89 16.29
C PRO A 39 -8.41 -5.15 15.16
N ARG A 40 -9.73 -5.34 15.10
CA ARG A 40 -10.67 -4.89 14.06
C ARG A 40 -10.84 -3.37 13.92
N LYS A 41 -9.93 -2.57 14.44
CA LYS A 41 -9.84 -1.14 14.10
C LYS A 41 -8.43 -0.85 13.63
N SER A 42 -8.16 -1.24 12.42
CA SER A 42 -6.89 -0.94 11.78
C SER A 42 -6.72 0.57 11.66
N GLN A 43 -5.51 1.04 11.89
CA GLN A 43 -5.16 2.45 11.74
C GLN A 43 -5.37 2.89 10.27
N SER A 44 -5.26 1.96 9.31
CA SER A 44 -5.58 2.20 7.91
C SER A 44 -7.07 2.52 7.69
N SER A 45 -7.98 2.04 8.56
CA SER A 45 -9.41 2.38 8.46
C SER A 45 -9.67 3.88 8.67
N TYR A 46 -8.83 4.56 9.46
CA TYR A 46 -8.89 6.00 9.64
C TYR A 46 -8.43 6.73 8.37
N VAL A 47 -7.35 6.24 7.76
CA VAL A 47 -6.82 6.77 6.49
C VAL A 47 -7.83 6.51 5.36
N LYS A 48 -8.39 5.29 5.26
CA LYS A 48 -9.46 4.93 4.31
C LYS A 48 -10.64 5.90 4.36
N LYS A 49 -11.15 6.21 5.56
CA LYS A 49 -12.28 7.13 5.74
C LYS A 49 -11.96 8.56 5.31
N ARG A 50 -10.72 8.98 5.41
CA ARG A 50 -10.31 10.33 5.02
C ARG A 50 -10.18 10.46 3.51
N THR A 51 -9.66 9.41 2.84
CA THR A 51 -9.48 9.37 1.39
C THR A 51 -10.78 9.05 0.65
N ALA A 52 -11.64 8.18 1.20
CA ALA A 52 -12.88 7.73 0.55
C ALA A 52 -14.04 8.77 0.54
N ARG A 53 -13.89 9.92 1.21
CA ARG A 53 -14.99 10.91 1.32
C ARG A 53 -15.33 11.63 0.04
N ASP A 54 -14.43 11.65 -0.94
CA ASP A 54 -14.55 12.47 -2.14
C ASP A 54 -14.65 11.67 -3.45
N ILE A 55 -14.83 10.32 -3.36
CA ILE A 55 -14.86 9.48 -4.56
C ILE A 55 -16.31 9.25 -5.01
N ASP A 56 -16.80 10.09 -5.90
CA ASP A 56 -18.02 9.87 -6.64
C ASP A 56 -17.77 8.90 -7.83
N LEU A 57 -18.65 7.93 -7.96
CA LEU A 57 -18.54 6.64 -8.65
C LEU A 57 -18.68 6.69 -10.19
N TYR A 58 -17.84 7.33 -11.01
CA TYR A 58 -18.09 7.22 -12.47
C TYR A 58 -16.89 7.28 -13.44
N SER A 59 -15.64 7.25 -12.99
CA SER A 59 -14.50 7.17 -13.91
C SER A 59 -13.65 5.90 -13.68
N ASN A 60 -12.92 5.43 -14.71
CA ASN A 60 -12.02 4.28 -14.58
C ASN A 60 -10.97 4.47 -13.46
N GLY A 61 -10.47 5.71 -13.29
CA GLY A 61 -9.51 6.05 -12.24
C GLY A 61 -10.11 5.96 -10.83
N GLN A 62 -11.37 6.38 -10.65
CA GLN A 62 -12.08 6.27 -9.38
C GLN A 62 -12.33 4.82 -9.01
N THR A 63 -12.68 3.98 -9.97
CA THR A 63 -12.86 2.54 -9.76
C THR A 63 -11.54 1.88 -9.36
N ALA A 64 -10.42 2.24 -10.00
CA ALA A 64 -9.10 1.73 -9.66
C ALA A 64 -8.66 2.19 -8.26
N MET A 65 -8.86 3.46 -7.90
CA MET A 65 -8.56 3.96 -6.56
C MET A 65 -9.38 3.25 -5.48
N LYS A 66 -10.67 3.06 -5.71
CA LYS A 66 -11.55 2.30 -4.81
C LYS A 66 -11.05 0.87 -4.60
N TYR A 67 -10.60 0.21 -5.68
CA TYR A 67 -10.02 -1.14 -5.60
C TYR A 67 -8.83 -1.19 -4.65
N PHE A 68 -7.88 -0.24 -4.74
CA PHE A 68 -6.75 -0.18 -3.82
C PHE A 68 -7.19 0.08 -2.38
N LEU A 69 -8.11 1.02 -2.15
CA LEU A 69 -8.61 1.33 -0.81
C LEU A 69 -9.31 0.14 -0.14
N GLU A 70 -10.00 -0.69 -0.91
CA GLU A 70 -10.69 -1.87 -0.39
C GLU A 70 -9.76 -3.04 -0.10
N ARG A 71 -8.65 -3.17 -0.85
CA ARG A 71 -7.75 -4.32 -0.80
C ARG A 71 -6.53 -4.14 0.09
N ILE A 72 -6.11 -2.91 0.33
CA ILE A 72 -4.96 -2.63 1.18
C ILE A 72 -5.39 -2.68 2.66
N GLU A 73 -4.75 -3.55 3.40
CA GLU A 73 -4.97 -3.82 4.83
C GLU A 73 -3.67 -3.64 5.61
N ASP A 74 -3.76 -3.67 6.95
CA ASP A 74 -2.59 -3.59 7.83
C ASP A 74 -1.86 -4.95 7.92
N ASP A 75 -0.60 -4.92 8.36
CA ASP A 75 0.24 -6.11 8.61
C ASP A 75 0.43 -7.03 7.38
N ALA A 76 0.50 -6.45 6.18
CA ALA A 76 0.59 -7.19 4.93
C ALA A 76 1.78 -6.78 4.05
N ILE A 77 2.12 -7.62 3.07
CA ILE A 77 3.12 -7.33 2.04
C ILE A 77 2.38 -7.22 0.70
N TYR A 78 2.59 -6.13 -0.01
CA TYR A 78 1.98 -5.85 -1.30
C TYR A 78 3.03 -5.78 -2.39
N LEU A 79 2.75 -6.47 -3.50
CA LEU A 79 3.49 -6.37 -4.75
C LEU A 79 2.57 -5.65 -5.74
N LEU A 80 2.97 -4.46 -6.17
CA LEU A 80 2.22 -3.65 -7.11
C LEU A 80 3.05 -3.49 -8.39
N ASP A 81 2.44 -3.81 -9.52
CA ASP A 81 3.03 -3.68 -10.83
C ASP A 81 2.28 -2.60 -11.61
N GLU A 82 2.99 -1.52 -11.94
CA GLU A 82 2.46 -0.33 -12.61
C GLU A 82 1.09 0.15 -12.07
N PRO A 83 0.99 0.43 -10.75
CA PRO A 83 -0.29 0.84 -10.15
C PRO A 83 -0.82 2.16 -10.70
N GLU A 84 0.02 2.94 -11.39
CA GLU A 84 -0.35 4.16 -12.11
C GLU A 84 -1.24 3.92 -13.32
N ASN A 85 -1.28 2.71 -13.87
CA ASN A 85 -2.08 2.42 -15.04
C ASN A 85 -3.55 2.73 -14.79
N SER A 86 -4.15 3.52 -15.67
CA SER A 86 -5.54 4.00 -15.58
C SER A 86 -5.80 5.04 -14.47
N LEU A 87 -4.78 5.54 -13.76
CA LEU A 87 -4.91 6.60 -12.77
C LEU A 87 -4.52 7.96 -13.36
N SER A 88 -5.33 8.99 -13.12
CA SER A 88 -4.92 10.38 -13.33
C SER A 88 -3.79 10.76 -12.36
N ILE A 89 -3.08 11.85 -12.64
CA ILE A 89 -2.00 12.33 -11.75
C ILE A 89 -2.50 12.58 -10.33
N GLU A 90 -3.69 13.12 -10.17
CA GLU A 90 -4.33 13.37 -8.88
C GLU A 90 -4.52 12.06 -8.11
N PHE A 91 -5.05 11.02 -8.76
CA PHE A 91 -5.22 9.71 -8.13
C PHE A 91 -3.91 8.98 -7.86
N GLN A 92 -2.88 9.19 -8.67
CA GLN A 92 -1.54 8.68 -8.38
C GLN A 92 -0.97 9.32 -7.10
N ILE A 93 -1.14 10.63 -6.92
CA ILE A 93 -0.71 11.35 -5.71
C ILE A 93 -1.49 10.84 -4.49
N GLU A 94 -2.81 10.73 -4.58
CA GLU A 94 -3.64 10.21 -3.49
C GLU A 94 -3.26 8.78 -3.11
N LEU A 95 -3.00 7.91 -4.10
CA LEU A 95 -2.59 6.54 -3.85
C LEU A 95 -1.19 6.46 -3.22
N ALA A 96 -0.24 7.29 -3.68
CA ALA A 96 1.09 7.37 -3.10
C ALA A 96 1.06 7.82 -1.63
N ASP A 97 0.23 8.82 -1.31
CA ASP A 97 0.02 9.29 0.05
C ASP A 97 -0.65 8.21 0.92
N TYR A 98 -1.65 7.52 0.39
CA TYR A 98 -2.32 6.42 1.07
C TYR A 98 -1.35 5.26 1.38
N ILE A 99 -0.54 4.83 0.40
CA ILE A 99 0.48 3.80 0.56
C ILE A 99 1.50 4.22 1.63
N SER A 100 2.01 5.46 1.56
CA SER A 100 2.97 5.99 2.54
C SER A 100 2.40 5.98 3.96
N ALA A 101 1.14 6.40 4.12
CA ALA A 101 0.46 6.39 5.40
C ALA A 101 0.26 4.96 5.93
N THR A 102 -0.18 4.04 5.07
CA THR A 102 -0.41 2.63 5.45
C THR A 102 0.89 1.91 5.79
N ALA A 103 1.96 2.14 5.04
CA ALA A 103 3.29 1.57 5.34
C ALA A 103 3.79 2.02 6.72
N ARG A 104 3.60 3.31 7.06
CA ARG A 104 4.07 3.88 8.32
C ARG A 104 3.26 3.42 9.52
N VAL A 105 1.95 3.38 9.38
CA VAL A 105 1.01 3.21 10.50
C VAL A 105 0.50 1.76 10.56
N GLY A 106 0.21 1.15 9.41
CA GLY A 106 -0.36 -0.19 9.28
C GLY A 106 0.67 -1.32 9.31
N ARG A 107 1.97 -1.02 9.46
CA ARG A 107 3.07 -2.00 9.45
C ARG A 107 3.10 -2.86 8.20
N SER A 108 2.58 -2.34 7.10
CA SER A 108 2.57 -3.03 5.80
C SER A 108 3.80 -2.64 4.98
N GLN A 109 4.28 -3.58 4.18
CA GLN A 109 5.38 -3.36 3.24
C GLN A 109 4.85 -3.33 1.82
N PHE A 110 5.33 -2.37 1.04
CA PHE A 110 5.00 -2.26 -0.38
C PHE A 110 6.27 -2.42 -1.22
N ILE A 111 6.17 -3.24 -2.26
CA ILE A 111 7.16 -3.39 -3.32
C ILE A 111 6.45 -3.00 -4.61
N ILE A 112 6.91 -1.91 -5.23
CA ILE A 112 6.21 -1.27 -6.35
C ILE A 112 7.13 -1.23 -7.55
N ALA A 113 6.75 -1.87 -8.67
CA ALA A 113 7.35 -1.63 -9.96
C ALA A 113 6.57 -0.49 -10.64
N THR A 114 7.26 0.57 -11.06
CA THR A 114 6.60 1.76 -11.59
C THR A 114 7.52 2.59 -12.48
N HIS A 115 6.94 3.26 -13.44
CA HIS A 115 7.58 4.32 -14.23
C HIS A 115 7.09 5.73 -13.86
N SER A 116 6.11 5.85 -12.97
CA SER A 116 5.53 7.13 -12.56
C SER A 116 6.49 7.93 -11.68
N PRO A 117 6.82 9.18 -12.04
CA PRO A 117 7.58 10.08 -11.17
C PRO A 117 6.93 10.30 -9.81
N VAL A 118 5.60 10.18 -9.71
CA VAL A 118 4.84 10.36 -8.47
C VAL A 118 5.22 9.28 -7.45
N PHE A 119 5.16 8.00 -7.84
CA PHE A 119 5.56 6.90 -6.95
C PHE A 119 7.06 6.89 -6.67
N LEU A 120 7.88 7.20 -7.68
CA LEU A 120 9.33 7.30 -7.51
C LEU A 120 9.74 8.43 -6.56
N ALA A 121 8.93 9.48 -6.42
CA ALA A 121 9.21 10.62 -5.52
C ALA A 121 8.75 10.40 -4.07
N MET A 122 8.18 9.25 -3.71
CA MET A 122 7.75 8.93 -2.34
C MET A 122 8.93 9.04 -1.36
N ARG A 123 8.78 9.86 -0.32
CA ARG A 123 9.90 10.29 0.56
C ARG A 123 10.63 9.16 1.28
N GLU A 124 9.92 8.12 1.65
CA GLU A 124 10.45 7.01 2.46
C GLU A 124 10.72 5.75 1.62
N ALA A 125 10.58 5.87 0.28
CA ALA A 125 10.82 4.76 -0.63
C ALA A 125 12.31 4.55 -0.87
N LYS A 126 12.73 3.29 -0.86
CA LYS A 126 14.06 2.88 -1.31
C LYS A 126 13.96 2.48 -2.78
N ILE A 127 14.65 3.22 -3.64
CA ILE A 127 14.60 3.02 -5.09
C ILE A 127 15.69 2.06 -5.53
N TYR A 128 15.30 1.04 -6.26
CA TYR A 128 16.21 0.13 -6.95
C TYR A 128 16.11 0.36 -8.46
N ASN A 129 17.22 0.78 -9.08
CA ASN A 129 17.30 0.86 -10.53
C ASN A 129 17.61 -0.53 -11.10
N LEU A 130 16.64 -1.10 -11.81
CA LEU A 130 16.73 -2.41 -12.44
C LEU A 130 17.30 -2.34 -13.86
N ASP A 131 17.36 -1.15 -14.48
CA ASP A 131 17.98 -0.94 -15.80
C ASP A 131 19.52 -1.01 -15.75
N SER A 132 20.10 -0.98 -14.55
CA SER A 132 21.53 -1.14 -14.33
C SER A 132 21.89 -2.57 -13.93
N TYR A 133 23.02 -3.08 -14.39
CA TYR A 133 23.54 -4.36 -13.92
C TYR A 133 24.91 -4.16 -13.25
N PRO A 134 25.11 -4.57 -11.99
CA PRO A 134 24.06 -5.07 -11.08
C PRO A 134 23.03 -4.00 -10.71
N ALA A 135 21.83 -4.43 -10.32
CA ALA A 135 20.79 -3.51 -9.83
C ALA A 135 21.32 -2.68 -8.67
N SER A 136 21.09 -1.38 -8.71
CA SER A 136 21.67 -0.44 -7.74
C SER A 136 20.61 0.42 -7.06
N VAL A 137 20.90 0.83 -5.84
CA VAL A 137 20.09 1.82 -5.13
C VAL A 137 20.48 3.21 -5.61
N CYS A 138 19.49 4.02 -5.96
CA CYS A 138 19.71 5.38 -6.44
C CYS A 138 18.65 6.36 -5.91
N LYS A 139 18.85 7.63 -6.13
CA LYS A 139 17.81 8.64 -5.92
C LYS A 139 16.87 8.64 -7.11
N TRP A 140 15.59 8.90 -6.87
CA TRP A 140 14.61 9.00 -7.94
C TRP A 140 14.97 10.04 -9.01
N THR A 141 15.63 11.14 -8.59
CA THR A 141 16.12 12.22 -9.48
C THR A 141 17.29 11.79 -10.38
N GLU A 142 17.90 10.64 -10.14
CA GLU A 142 19.02 10.11 -10.94
C GLU A 142 18.53 9.18 -12.04
N LEU A 143 17.26 8.75 -12.00
CA LEU A 143 16.68 7.85 -12.98
C LEU A 143 16.54 8.52 -14.35
N PRO A 144 16.95 7.87 -15.45
CA PRO A 144 16.93 8.46 -16.79
C PRO A 144 15.54 8.92 -17.25
N ASN A 145 14.48 8.15 -16.93
CA ASN A 145 13.10 8.52 -17.27
C ASN A 145 12.67 9.80 -16.54
N VAL A 146 12.98 9.92 -15.25
CA VAL A 146 12.65 11.11 -14.45
C VAL A 146 13.43 12.33 -14.96
N ARG A 147 14.72 12.17 -15.30
CA ARG A 147 15.53 13.23 -15.90
C ARG A 147 14.92 13.75 -17.20
N ARG A 148 14.42 12.86 -18.06
CA ARG A 148 13.75 13.23 -19.31
C ARG A 148 12.50 14.07 -19.08
N TYR A 149 11.65 13.71 -18.07
CA TYR A 149 10.51 14.54 -17.69
C TYR A 149 10.95 15.92 -17.22
N PHE A 150 11.98 15.97 -16.36
CA PHE A 150 12.50 17.24 -15.87
C PHE A 150 13.00 18.13 -17.03
N ASP A 151 13.81 17.59 -17.93
CA ASP A 151 14.37 18.31 -19.06
C ASP A 151 13.25 18.81 -19.99
N PHE A 152 12.26 17.98 -20.29
CA PHE A 152 11.08 18.37 -21.07
C PHE A 152 10.35 19.56 -20.46
N PHE A 153 10.06 19.54 -19.16
CA PHE A 153 9.38 20.66 -18.51
C PHE A 153 10.25 21.92 -18.44
N MET A 154 11.57 21.74 -18.30
CA MET A 154 12.49 22.88 -18.32
C MET A 154 12.60 23.54 -19.70
N GLU A 155 12.51 22.78 -20.78
CA GLU A 155 12.47 23.34 -22.14
C GLU A 155 11.19 24.15 -22.39
N HIS A 156 10.07 23.75 -21.81
CA HIS A 156 8.76 24.37 -21.98
C HIS A 156 8.35 25.30 -20.82
N LYS A 157 9.26 25.62 -19.91
CA LYS A 157 8.94 26.38 -18.69
C LYS A 157 8.25 27.73 -18.92
N ASP A 158 8.55 28.38 -20.06
CA ASP A 158 8.01 29.69 -20.40
C ASP A 158 6.55 29.63 -20.95
N GLU A 159 5.99 28.40 -21.08
CA GLU A 159 4.62 28.14 -21.49
C GLU A 159 3.65 28.01 -20.28
N PHE A 160 4.20 27.92 -19.06
CA PHE A 160 3.47 27.86 -17.80
C PHE A 160 3.51 29.19 -17.05
#